data_ac2e12b12566a7698e816fa64f5243c9
#
_entry.id   ac2e12b12566a7698e816fa64f5243c9
#
_cell.length_a   1.000
_cell.length_b   1.000
_cell.length_c   1.000
_cell.angle_alpha   90.00
_cell.angle_beta   90.00
_cell.angle_gamma   90.00
#
_symmetry.space_group_name_H-M   'P 1'
#
loop_
_entity.id
_entity.type
_entity.pdbx_description
1 polymer ?
#
loop_
_entity_poly.entity_id
_entity_poly.type
_entity_poly.pdbx_seq_one_letter_code
_entity_poly.pdbx_strand_id
1 'polypeptide(L)'
;GSMTAAPKLDWVNWKEKRPAQMIGLDKQQLKTWQQMGFGLACLEVWKKHKLANDISFADCCTLMAAVGPTSADDILMAGAPPIRTANYLKRQNQAWQYLADYWRMARLAGYDLDQDAVRWPKVLQQAHDRAAAAVKYQKINSTTKEAFAKMTDRCQGLAWEHDGICIRPAASPLELIEEGNTLRHCVGGYSESHAMGKIILFVRHTRRPDRSWYTLNINVLTKEEIQLHGYRNEMVDGKRLKIPQRVREFVDLWEREVLAEWQLPPEKTAPKKKSRFAAAASVA
;
A
#
# COMPACT_ATOMS: atom_id res chain seq x y z
N GLY A 1 32.42 5.07 -11.63
CA GLY A 1 32.67 5.57 -10.30
C GLY A 1 32.26 7.02 -10.26
N SER A 2 31.15 7.35 -9.56
CA SER A 2 30.75 8.72 -9.28
C SER A 2 31.75 9.31 -8.29
N MET A 3 32.54 10.27 -8.70
CA MET A 3 33.35 11.07 -7.79
C MET A 3 32.41 11.88 -6.91
N THR A 4 32.25 11.46 -5.66
CA THR A 4 31.59 12.29 -4.64
C THR A 4 32.45 13.54 -4.46
N ALA A 5 31.86 14.71 -4.67
CA ALA A 5 32.54 15.98 -4.42
C ALA A 5 33.07 16.01 -3.00
N ALA A 6 34.33 16.49 -2.82
CA ALA A 6 34.93 16.62 -1.51
C ALA A 6 34.02 17.51 -0.62
N PRO A 7 33.82 17.17 0.65
CA PRO A 7 32.99 17.96 1.55
C PRO A 7 33.51 19.41 1.61
N LYS A 8 32.60 20.37 1.46
CA LYS A 8 32.93 21.79 1.66
C LYS A 8 33.16 22.01 3.16
N LEU A 9 34.41 22.15 3.57
CA LEU A 9 34.84 22.37 4.96
C LEU A 9 34.89 23.88 5.31
N ASP A 10 34.06 24.71 4.71
CA ASP A 10 33.95 26.16 4.94
C ASP A 10 33.48 26.51 6.37
N TRP A 11 32.86 25.56 7.06
CA TRP A 11 32.44 25.68 8.45
C TRP A 11 33.56 25.34 9.47
N VAL A 12 34.73 24.87 9.03
CA VAL A 12 35.87 24.59 9.90
C VAL A 12 36.67 25.87 10.12
N ASN A 13 36.86 26.24 11.40
CA ASN A 13 37.69 27.38 11.74
C ASN A 13 39.19 26.97 11.81
N TRP A 14 39.85 27.03 10.67
CA TRP A 14 41.28 26.67 10.54
C TRP A 14 42.26 27.54 11.32
N LYS A 15 41.78 28.71 11.87
CA LYS A 15 42.63 29.59 12.71
C LYS A 15 42.73 29.09 14.15
N GLU A 16 41.84 28.23 14.55
CA GLU A 16 41.83 27.65 15.89
C GLU A 16 42.83 26.51 16.03
N LYS A 17 43.50 26.45 17.20
CA LYS A 17 44.48 25.39 17.49
C LYS A 17 43.86 24.19 18.21
N ARG A 18 42.73 24.37 18.86
CA ARG A 18 42.05 23.33 19.64
C ARG A 18 41.04 22.58 18.74
N PRO A 19 41.18 21.25 18.56
CA PRO A 19 40.33 20.49 17.67
C PRO A 19 38.82 20.70 17.86
N ALA A 20 38.38 20.76 19.14
CA ALA A 20 36.95 21.00 19.42
C ALA A 20 36.50 22.37 18.89
N GLN A 21 37.27 23.41 19.09
CA GLN A 21 36.95 24.77 18.65
C GLN A 21 37.03 24.92 17.13
N MET A 22 37.96 24.22 16.47
CA MET A 22 38.05 24.18 15.00
C MET A 22 36.74 23.72 14.35
N ILE A 23 36.12 22.70 14.93
CA ILE A 23 34.86 22.13 14.41
C ILE A 23 33.62 22.64 15.16
N GLY A 24 33.79 23.60 16.09
CA GLY A 24 32.69 24.25 16.81
C GLY A 24 31.92 23.32 17.74
N LEU A 25 32.61 22.39 18.39
CA LEU A 25 32.10 21.51 19.44
C LEU A 25 32.68 21.93 20.82
N ASP A 26 31.97 21.60 21.89
CA ASP A 26 32.55 21.57 23.22
C ASP A 26 33.34 20.27 23.48
N LYS A 27 34.00 20.17 24.63
CA LYS A 27 34.82 18.99 24.97
C LYS A 27 34.00 17.71 25.09
N GLN A 28 32.79 17.81 25.61
CA GLN A 28 31.90 16.66 25.78
C GLN A 28 31.35 16.18 24.45
N GLN A 29 30.93 17.10 23.60
CA GLN A 29 30.46 16.83 22.23
C GLN A 29 31.57 16.19 21.39
N LEU A 30 32.84 16.72 21.48
CA LEU A 30 33.96 16.12 20.77
C LEU A 30 34.21 14.69 21.22
N LYS A 31 34.17 14.42 22.55
CA LYS A 31 34.34 13.07 23.08
C LYS A 31 33.26 12.12 22.58
N THR A 32 32.00 12.55 22.61
CA THR A 32 30.88 11.77 22.11
C THR A 32 31.04 11.45 20.61
N TRP A 33 31.38 12.45 19.79
CA TRP A 33 31.61 12.28 18.36
C TRP A 33 32.73 11.29 18.05
N GLN A 34 33.85 11.37 18.77
CA GLN A 34 34.98 10.44 18.66
C GLN A 34 34.58 9.01 19.06
N GLN A 35 33.85 8.85 20.16
CA GLN A 35 33.40 7.55 20.66
C GLN A 35 32.45 6.84 19.67
N MET A 36 31.65 7.60 18.98
CA MET A 36 30.71 7.05 17.97
C MET A 36 31.35 6.74 16.62
N GLY A 37 32.62 7.15 16.42
CA GLY A 37 33.34 6.92 15.17
C GLY A 37 32.72 7.64 13.95
N PHE A 38 32.02 8.73 14.20
CA PHE A 38 31.37 9.48 13.13
C PHE A 38 32.37 10.29 12.30
N GLY A 39 32.16 10.29 10.96
CA GLY A 39 32.90 11.13 10.04
C GLY A 39 32.39 12.58 9.98
N LEU A 40 33.02 13.40 9.15
CA LEU A 40 32.68 14.83 8.99
C LEU A 40 31.22 15.03 8.47
N ALA A 41 30.71 14.13 7.66
CA ALA A 41 29.33 14.18 7.17
C ALA A 41 28.28 14.25 8.32
N CYS A 42 28.56 13.60 9.44
CA CYS A 42 27.68 13.65 10.61
C CYS A 42 27.71 15.03 11.30
N LEU A 43 28.86 15.72 11.31
CA LEU A 43 28.95 17.09 11.81
C LEU A 43 28.25 18.09 10.89
N GLU A 44 28.30 17.88 9.58
CA GLU A 44 27.57 18.70 8.62
C GLU A 44 26.06 18.61 8.85
N VAL A 45 25.52 17.42 9.04
CA VAL A 45 24.10 17.22 9.36
C VAL A 45 23.73 17.97 10.63
N TRP A 46 24.49 17.80 11.73
CA TRP A 46 24.18 18.50 12.96
C TRP A 46 24.29 20.02 12.82
N LYS A 47 25.34 20.54 12.17
CA LYS A 47 25.50 21.99 11.96
C LYS A 47 24.39 22.61 11.12
N LYS A 48 23.94 21.90 10.09
CA LYS A 48 22.82 22.30 9.25
C LYS A 48 21.52 22.42 10.05
N HIS A 49 21.28 21.52 10.99
CA HIS A 49 19.98 21.37 11.65
C HIS A 49 19.89 21.90 13.07
N LYS A 50 21.01 22.17 13.75
CA LYS A 50 21.02 22.58 15.17
C LYS A 50 20.19 23.82 15.47
N LEU A 51 20.13 24.79 14.56
CA LEU A 51 19.35 26.01 14.72
C LEU A 51 17.93 25.89 14.18
N ALA A 52 17.74 25.17 13.08
CA ALA A 52 16.46 25.07 12.40
C ALA A 52 15.48 24.12 13.11
N ASN A 53 15.99 23.09 13.78
CA ASN A 53 15.16 22.02 14.35
C ASN A 53 15.28 21.93 15.89
N ASP A 54 15.98 22.85 16.54
CA ASP A 54 16.22 22.84 17.99
C ASP A 54 16.66 21.47 18.52
N ILE A 55 17.46 20.74 17.70
CA ILE A 55 17.92 19.40 18.04
C ILE A 55 19.18 19.46 18.90
N SER A 56 19.21 18.70 20.00
CA SER A 56 20.43 18.55 20.78
C SER A 56 21.49 17.75 20.01
N PHE A 57 22.78 17.99 20.32
CA PHE A 57 23.87 17.21 19.72
C PHE A 57 23.73 15.72 20.02
N ALA A 58 23.30 15.35 21.22
CA ALA A 58 23.11 13.97 21.65
C ALA A 58 21.97 13.28 20.85
N ASP A 59 20.86 13.98 20.63
CA ASP A 59 19.75 13.45 19.86
C ASP A 59 20.08 13.29 18.38
N CYS A 60 20.83 14.26 17.83
CA CYS A 60 21.33 14.16 16.46
C CYS A 60 22.28 12.95 16.29
N CYS A 61 23.20 12.75 17.24
CA CYS A 61 24.06 11.57 17.26
C CYS A 61 23.26 10.26 17.38
N THR A 62 22.26 10.22 18.25
CA THR A 62 21.38 9.05 18.43
C THR A 62 20.62 8.74 17.14
N LEU A 63 20.07 9.75 16.48
CA LEU A 63 19.40 9.59 15.20
C LEU A 63 20.37 9.04 14.14
N MET A 64 21.53 9.66 13.97
CA MET A 64 22.52 9.23 12.98
C MET A 64 23.04 7.80 13.22
N ALA A 65 23.20 7.41 14.49
CA ALA A 65 23.56 6.03 14.84
C ALA A 65 22.48 5.02 14.46
N ALA A 66 21.21 5.43 14.52
CA ALA A 66 20.08 4.57 14.22
C ALA A 66 19.82 4.42 12.72
N VAL A 67 19.98 5.48 11.93
CA VAL A 67 19.52 5.52 10.52
C VAL A 67 20.60 5.95 9.52
N GLY A 68 21.78 6.30 9.96
CA GLY A 68 22.85 6.86 9.14
C GLY A 68 22.69 8.37 8.88
N PRO A 69 23.75 9.07 8.45
CA PRO A 69 23.73 10.53 8.28
C PRO A 69 22.79 11.02 7.19
N THR A 70 22.74 10.35 6.05
CA THR A 70 21.83 10.73 4.93
C THR A 70 20.38 10.66 5.34
N SER A 71 19.94 9.53 5.93
CA SER A 71 18.57 9.40 6.39
C SER A 71 18.24 10.33 7.56
N ALA A 72 19.22 10.64 8.41
CA ALA A 72 19.06 11.63 9.48
C ALA A 72 18.83 13.04 8.92
N ASP A 73 19.57 13.44 7.89
CA ASP A 73 19.37 14.71 7.19
C ASP A 73 17.95 14.79 6.61
N ASP A 74 17.50 13.76 5.89
CA ASP A 74 16.16 13.68 5.32
C ASP A 74 15.05 13.76 6.38
N ILE A 75 15.21 13.06 7.52
CA ILE A 75 14.26 13.07 8.64
C ILE A 75 14.13 14.48 9.23
N LEU A 76 15.25 15.14 9.43
CA LEU A 76 15.32 16.50 9.99
C LEU A 76 14.76 17.53 8.99
N MET A 77 15.06 17.39 7.70
CA MET A 77 14.47 18.21 6.64
C MET A 77 12.95 18.06 6.55
N ALA A 78 12.43 16.86 6.78
CA ALA A 78 11.00 16.59 6.79
C ALA A 78 10.28 17.09 8.06
N GLY A 79 11.01 17.68 9.04
CA GLY A 79 10.44 18.12 10.31
C GLY A 79 9.88 16.98 11.16
N ALA A 80 10.37 15.77 10.97
CA ALA A 80 9.90 14.61 11.73
C ALA A 80 10.60 14.56 13.11
N PRO A 81 9.89 14.14 14.20
CA PRO A 81 10.47 14.02 15.53
C PRO A 81 11.64 13.02 15.54
N PRO A 82 12.91 13.44 15.75
CA PRO A 82 14.09 12.63 15.44
C PRO A 82 14.10 11.30 16.18
N ILE A 83 14.03 11.35 17.51
CA ILE A 83 14.14 10.16 18.38
C ILE A 83 12.94 9.24 18.22
N ARG A 84 11.73 9.82 18.08
CA ARG A 84 10.53 9.04 17.83
C ARG A 84 10.62 8.28 16.51
N THR A 85 11.08 8.94 15.46
CA THR A 85 11.27 8.35 14.12
C THR A 85 12.30 7.22 14.17
N ALA A 86 13.48 7.45 14.78
CA ALA A 86 14.51 6.43 14.94
C ALA A 86 13.99 5.18 15.66
N ASN A 87 13.33 5.38 16.81
CA ASN A 87 12.76 4.28 17.60
C ASN A 87 11.63 3.55 16.85
N TYR A 88 10.81 4.27 16.11
CA TYR A 88 9.74 3.69 15.29
C TYR A 88 10.31 2.81 14.17
N LEU A 89 11.26 3.33 13.38
CA LEU A 89 11.90 2.60 12.30
C LEU A 89 12.61 1.33 12.78
N LYS A 90 13.32 1.42 13.91
CA LYS A 90 13.94 0.25 14.54
C LYS A 90 12.91 -0.84 14.90
N ARG A 91 11.78 -0.47 15.51
CA ARG A 91 10.71 -1.42 15.85
C ARG A 91 10.04 -2.04 14.63
N GLN A 92 9.89 -1.29 13.54
CA GLN A 92 9.29 -1.77 12.30
C GLN A 92 10.30 -2.56 11.44
N ASN A 93 11.60 -2.53 11.78
CA ASN A 93 12.69 -3.08 10.96
C ASN A 93 12.64 -2.54 9.52
N GLN A 94 12.45 -1.22 9.36
CA GLN A 94 12.29 -0.55 8.08
C GLN A 94 13.23 0.65 7.95
N ALA A 95 13.59 0.99 6.71
CA ALA A 95 14.36 2.18 6.39
C ALA A 95 13.46 3.44 6.38
N TRP A 96 14.11 4.62 6.53
CA TRP A 96 13.41 5.91 6.47
C TRP A 96 12.62 6.10 5.18
N GLN A 97 13.19 5.73 4.04
CA GLN A 97 12.57 5.87 2.72
C GLN A 97 11.21 5.17 2.65
N TYR A 98 11.06 4.04 3.34
CA TYR A 98 9.80 3.31 3.37
C TYR A 98 8.71 4.05 4.17
N LEU A 99 9.07 4.66 5.30
CA LEU A 99 8.15 5.50 6.08
C LEU A 99 7.79 6.79 5.33
N ALA A 100 8.77 7.43 4.70
CA ALA A 100 8.56 8.61 3.88
C ALA A 100 7.62 8.33 2.69
N ASP A 101 7.80 7.19 2.02
CA ASP A 101 6.92 6.75 0.93
C ASP A 101 5.49 6.46 1.43
N TYR A 102 5.37 5.81 2.59
CA TYR A 102 4.06 5.63 3.24
C TYR A 102 3.38 6.98 3.49
N TRP A 103 4.06 7.96 4.10
CA TRP A 103 3.46 9.29 4.34
C TRP A 103 3.06 9.98 3.05
N ARG A 104 3.85 9.85 1.99
CA ARG A 104 3.51 10.37 0.67
C ARG A 104 2.24 9.71 0.12
N MET A 105 2.14 8.37 0.18
CA MET A 105 0.95 7.64 -0.27
C MET A 105 -0.27 7.95 0.59
N ALA A 106 -0.11 8.06 1.90
CA ALA A 106 -1.19 8.41 2.83
C ALA A 106 -1.77 9.81 2.52
N ARG A 107 -0.92 10.82 2.26
CA ARG A 107 -1.40 12.14 1.81
C ARG A 107 -2.16 12.07 0.50
N LEU A 108 -1.62 11.36 -0.50
CA LEU A 108 -2.28 11.19 -1.80
C LEU A 108 -3.63 10.44 -1.65
N ALA A 109 -3.73 9.53 -0.70
CA ALA A 109 -4.96 8.82 -0.38
C ALA A 109 -5.97 9.66 0.42
N GLY A 110 -5.58 10.86 0.87
CA GLY A 110 -6.42 11.74 1.69
C GLY A 110 -6.45 11.37 3.18
N TYR A 111 -5.45 10.62 3.66
CA TYR A 111 -5.35 10.26 5.08
C TYR A 111 -4.78 11.44 5.88
N ASP A 112 -5.35 11.65 7.05
CA ASP A 112 -4.93 12.71 7.98
C ASP A 112 -3.70 12.27 8.78
N LEU A 113 -2.52 12.79 8.39
CA LEU A 113 -1.25 12.50 9.06
C LEU A 113 -1.05 13.26 10.40
N ASP A 114 -1.96 14.14 10.79
CA ASP A 114 -1.91 14.77 12.12
C ASP A 114 -2.43 13.80 13.18
N GLN A 115 -3.18 12.78 12.78
CA GLN A 115 -3.55 11.69 13.66
C GLN A 115 -2.38 10.72 13.90
N ASP A 116 -2.02 10.53 15.15
CA ASP A 116 -0.88 9.69 15.57
C ASP A 116 -0.98 8.25 15.06
N ALA A 117 -2.18 7.67 15.06
CA ALA A 117 -2.41 6.31 14.57
C ALA A 117 -2.20 6.17 13.05
N VAL A 118 -2.39 7.26 12.29
CA VAL A 118 -2.14 7.33 10.85
C VAL A 118 -0.66 7.60 10.60
N ARG A 119 -0.09 8.57 11.30
CA ARG A 119 1.32 8.96 11.14
C ARG A 119 2.29 7.83 11.54
N TRP A 120 1.95 7.07 12.60
CA TRP A 120 2.76 6.01 13.21
C TRP A 120 1.98 4.71 13.33
N PRO A 121 1.59 4.07 12.23
CA PRO A 121 0.75 2.89 12.26
C PRO A 121 1.42 1.73 13.00
N LYS A 122 0.60 0.89 13.66
CA LYS A 122 1.10 -0.27 14.41
C LYS A 122 1.93 -1.23 13.55
N VAL A 123 1.54 -1.43 12.30
CA VAL A 123 2.27 -2.24 11.30
C VAL A 123 2.43 -1.39 10.05
N LEU A 124 3.64 -0.86 9.84
CA LEU A 124 3.93 0.08 8.76
C LEU A 124 3.69 -0.52 7.38
N GLN A 125 4.09 -1.78 7.16
CA GLN A 125 3.90 -2.44 5.87
C GLN A 125 2.43 -2.52 5.47
N GLN A 126 1.54 -2.93 6.39
CA GLN A 126 0.11 -3.00 6.10
C GLN A 126 -0.50 -1.62 5.80
N ALA A 127 -0.07 -0.60 6.54
CA ALA A 127 -0.54 0.76 6.32
C ALA A 127 -0.08 1.31 4.97
N HIS A 128 1.17 1.06 4.60
CA HIS A 128 1.73 1.40 3.29
C HIS A 128 0.94 0.73 2.16
N ASP A 129 0.70 -0.58 2.26
CA ASP A 129 -0.01 -1.34 1.22
C ASP A 129 -1.46 -0.83 1.05
N ARG A 130 -2.15 -0.50 2.15
CA ARG A 130 -3.49 0.12 2.12
C ARG A 130 -3.48 1.50 1.48
N ALA A 131 -2.54 2.35 1.84
CA ALA A 131 -2.42 3.69 1.25
C ALA A 131 -2.13 3.61 -0.25
N ALA A 132 -1.23 2.72 -0.67
CA ALA A 132 -0.93 2.47 -2.07
C ALA A 132 -2.14 1.91 -2.84
N ALA A 133 -2.92 1.03 -2.22
CA ALA A 133 -4.17 0.52 -2.79
C ALA A 133 -5.21 1.63 -2.96
N ALA A 134 -5.39 2.50 -1.97
CA ALA A 134 -6.29 3.64 -2.03
C ALA A 134 -5.92 4.61 -3.17
N VAL A 135 -4.63 4.92 -3.34
CA VAL A 135 -4.14 5.75 -4.46
C VAL A 135 -4.41 5.10 -5.81
N LYS A 136 -4.19 3.79 -5.95
CA LYS A 136 -4.52 3.05 -7.18
C LYS A 136 -6.03 3.10 -7.47
N TYR A 137 -6.85 2.89 -6.44
CA TYR A 137 -8.31 2.94 -6.58
C TYR A 137 -8.82 4.32 -7.02
N GLN A 138 -8.23 5.40 -6.51
CA GLN A 138 -8.60 6.77 -6.92
C GLN A 138 -8.36 7.01 -8.42
N LYS A 139 -7.37 6.35 -9.03
CA LYS A 139 -7.05 6.46 -10.46
C LYS A 139 -8.04 5.73 -11.37
N ILE A 140 -8.85 4.81 -10.83
CA ILE A 140 -9.89 4.13 -11.62
C ILE A 140 -11.03 5.13 -11.84
N ASN A 141 -11.44 5.33 -13.10
CA ASN A 141 -12.50 6.29 -13.44
C ASN A 141 -13.89 5.84 -12.93
N SER A 142 -14.80 6.79 -12.78
CA SER A 142 -16.16 6.53 -12.26
C SER A 142 -16.95 5.55 -13.12
N THR A 143 -16.82 5.65 -14.44
CA THR A 143 -17.52 4.76 -15.37
C THR A 143 -17.14 3.30 -15.17
N THR A 144 -15.82 3.02 -15.00
CA THR A 144 -15.36 1.65 -14.71
C THR A 144 -15.87 1.17 -13.34
N LYS A 145 -15.87 2.05 -12.31
CA LYS A 145 -16.40 1.70 -10.99
C LYS A 145 -17.89 1.35 -11.02
N GLU A 146 -18.67 2.14 -11.73
CA GLU A 146 -20.11 1.90 -11.90
C GLU A 146 -20.40 0.61 -12.70
N ALA A 147 -19.69 0.40 -13.82
CA ALA A 147 -19.82 -0.81 -14.62
C ALA A 147 -19.41 -2.07 -13.83
N PHE A 148 -18.32 -1.96 -13.02
CA PHE A 148 -17.90 -3.01 -12.11
C PHE A 148 -19.02 -3.37 -11.12
N ALA A 149 -19.56 -2.36 -10.42
CA ALA A 149 -20.61 -2.56 -9.42
C ALA A 149 -21.86 -3.22 -10.04
N LYS A 150 -22.32 -2.74 -11.19
CA LYS A 150 -23.45 -3.33 -11.92
C LYS A 150 -23.19 -4.79 -12.29
N MET A 151 -22.01 -5.11 -12.76
CA MET A 151 -21.65 -6.48 -13.12
C MET A 151 -21.57 -7.37 -11.89
N THR A 152 -20.95 -6.90 -10.81
CA THR A 152 -20.92 -7.61 -9.51
C THR A 152 -22.33 -7.92 -9.00
N ASP A 153 -23.25 -6.95 -9.02
CA ASP A 153 -24.64 -7.15 -8.60
C ASP A 153 -25.34 -8.23 -9.41
N ARG A 154 -25.11 -8.27 -10.72
CA ARG A 154 -25.66 -9.30 -11.60
C ARG A 154 -25.10 -10.69 -11.33
N CYS A 155 -23.88 -10.76 -10.79
CA CYS A 155 -23.16 -11.99 -10.52
C CYS A 155 -23.29 -12.50 -9.06
N GLN A 156 -24.12 -11.86 -8.22
CA GLN A 156 -24.31 -12.30 -6.83
C GLN A 156 -24.81 -13.73 -6.70
N GLY A 157 -25.59 -14.22 -7.67
CA GLY A 157 -26.05 -15.61 -7.71
C GLY A 157 -24.96 -16.66 -7.92
N LEU A 158 -23.71 -16.24 -8.18
CA LEU A 158 -22.53 -17.13 -8.23
C LEU A 158 -21.92 -17.39 -6.84
N ALA A 159 -22.38 -16.69 -5.80
CA ALA A 159 -21.92 -16.92 -4.43
C ALA A 159 -22.47 -18.25 -3.92
N TRP A 160 -21.58 -19.04 -3.29
CA TRP A 160 -21.91 -20.38 -2.82
C TRP A 160 -20.98 -20.81 -1.68
N GLU A 161 -21.45 -21.76 -0.89
CA GLU A 161 -20.70 -22.34 0.21
C GLU A 161 -20.88 -23.86 0.27
N HIS A 162 -19.78 -24.58 0.42
CA HIS A 162 -19.80 -26.04 0.60
C HIS A 162 -18.55 -26.50 1.37
N ASP A 163 -18.73 -27.44 2.29
CA ASP A 163 -17.66 -28.08 3.07
C ASP A 163 -16.60 -27.11 3.66
N GLY A 164 -17.07 -25.99 4.24
CA GLY A 164 -16.21 -25.01 4.89
C GLY A 164 -15.39 -24.14 3.92
N ILE A 165 -15.73 -24.16 2.63
CA ILE A 165 -15.20 -23.28 1.59
C ILE A 165 -16.33 -22.46 1.05
N CYS A 166 -16.11 -21.18 0.78
CA CYS A 166 -17.05 -20.30 0.10
C CYS A 166 -16.41 -19.62 -1.10
N ILE A 167 -17.25 -19.28 -2.07
CA ILE A 167 -16.90 -18.51 -3.25
C ILE A 167 -17.86 -17.34 -3.41
N ARG A 168 -17.35 -16.19 -3.81
CA ARG A 168 -18.18 -15.00 -4.08
C ARG A 168 -17.53 -14.08 -5.10
N PRO A 169 -18.30 -13.27 -5.83
CA PRO A 169 -17.74 -12.19 -6.65
C PRO A 169 -16.99 -11.16 -5.83
N ALA A 170 -15.96 -10.56 -6.44
CA ALA A 170 -15.30 -9.39 -5.88
C ALA A 170 -16.29 -8.23 -5.75
N ALA A 171 -16.33 -7.56 -4.60
CA ALA A 171 -17.33 -6.53 -4.30
C ALA A 171 -16.96 -5.16 -4.89
N SER A 172 -15.68 -4.89 -5.11
CA SER A 172 -15.22 -3.59 -5.62
C SER A 172 -13.84 -3.69 -6.29
N PRO A 173 -13.48 -2.68 -7.13
CA PRO A 173 -12.12 -2.58 -7.66
C PRO A 173 -11.04 -2.45 -6.56
N LEU A 174 -11.36 -1.84 -5.42
CA LEU A 174 -10.44 -1.76 -4.28
C LEU A 174 -10.11 -3.15 -3.73
N GLU A 175 -11.12 -3.99 -3.59
CA GLU A 175 -10.95 -5.37 -3.13
C GLU A 175 -10.06 -6.20 -4.07
N LEU A 176 -10.15 -5.98 -5.41
CA LEU A 176 -9.23 -6.59 -6.37
C LEU A 176 -7.78 -6.14 -6.15
N ILE A 177 -7.57 -4.84 -5.87
CA ILE A 177 -6.23 -4.28 -5.63
C ILE A 177 -5.64 -4.87 -4.35
N GLU A 178 -6.42 -4.96 -3.27
CA GLU A 178 -6.02 -5.55 -2.00
C GLU A 178 -5.70 -7.04 -2.13
N GLU A 179 -6.52 -7.77 -2.89
CA GLU A 179 -6.30 -9.18 -3.20
C GLU A 179 -5.00 -9.40 -3.96
N GLY A 180 -4.78 -8.61 -5.02
CA GLY A 180 -3.56 -8.68 -5.83
C GLY A 180 -2.31 -8.37 -5.00
N ASN A 181 -2.37 -7.41 -4.09
CA ASN A 181 -1.28 -7.09 -3.17
C ASN A 181 -1.02 -8.25 -2.18
N THR A 182 -2.09 -8.84 -1.63
CA THR A 182 -1.99 -9.93 -0.64
C THR A 182 -1.47 -11.21 -1.27
N LEU A 183 -2.02 -11.60 -2.41
CA LEU A 183 -1.63 -12.84 -3.11
C LEU A 183 -0.43 -12.66 -4.04
N ARG A 184 0.06 -11.41 -4.22
CA ARG A 184 1.19 -11.06 -5.09
C ARG A 184 1.00 -11.52 -6.54
N HIS A 185 -0.16 -11.21 -7.11
CA HIS A 185 -0.48 -11.47 -8.52
C HIS A 185 -1.27 -10.30 -9.15
N CYS A 186 -1.49 -10.36 -10.46
CA CYS A 186 -1.93 -9.21 -11.26
C CYS A 186 -3.43 -8.85 -11.16
N VAL A 187 -4.23 -9.55 -10.36
CA VAL A 187 -5.70 -9.34 -10.30
C VAL A 187 -6.10 -7.91 -9.95
N GLY A 188 -5.26 -7.18 -9.23
CA GLY A 188 -5.49 -5.76 -8.90
C GLY A 188 -5.62 -4.82 -10.11
N GLY A 189 -5.29 -5.29 -11.32
CA GLY A 189 -5.48 -4.57 -12.59
C GLY A 189 -6.72 -4.97 -13.37
N TYR A 190 -7.56 -5.91 -12.88
CA TYR A 190 -8.62 -6.54 -13.68
C TYR A 190 -10.00 -5.87 -13.56
N SER A 191 -10.07 -4.64 -13.08
CA SER A 191 -11.35 -3.93 -12.88
C SER A 191 -12.16 -3.77 -14.17
N GLU A 192 -11.52 -3.41 -15.28
CA GLU A 192 -12.19 -3.30 -16.59
C GLU A 192 -12.61 -4.67 -17.12
N SER A 193 -11.74 -5.67 -16.98
CA SER A 193 -12.05 -7.05 -17.40
C SER A 193 -13.27 -7.61 -16.64
N HIS A 194 -13.35 -7.35 -15.33
CA HIS A 194 -14.50 -7.72 -14.50
C HIS A 194 -15.77 -7.01 -14.97
N ALA A 195 -15.70 -5.72 -15.20
CA ALA A 195 -16.83 -4.94 -15.75
C ALA A 195 -17.33 -5.46 -17.10
N MET A 196 -16.46 -6.10 -17.91
CA MET A 196 -16.77 -6.67 -19.22
C MET A 196 -17.19 -8.16 -19.17
N GLY A 197 -17.40 -8.74 -17.97
CA GLY A 197 -17.89 -10.12 -17.84
C GLY A 197 -16.80 -11.19 -17.66
N LYS A 198 -15.53 -10.81 -17.50
CA LYS A 198 -14.47 -11.70 -16.99
C LYS A 198 -14.43 -11.60 -15.48
N ILE A 199 -15.37 -12.26 -14.83
CA ILE A 199 -15.65 -12.07 -13.40
C ILE A 199 -14.57 -12.68 -12.52
N ILE A 200 -14.15 -11.90 -11.55
CA ILE A 200 -13.25 -12.36 -10.50
C ILE A 200 -14.06 -12.77 -9.27
N LEU A 201 -13.84 -14.00 -8.86
CA LEU A 201 -14.44 -14.62 -7.70
C LEU A 201 -13.34 -14.94 -6.67
N PHE A 202 -13.66 -14.77 -5.40
CA PHE A 202 -12.75 -15.12 -4.31
C PHE A 202 -13.18 -16.42 -3.67
N VAL A 203 -12.27 -17.39 -3.64
CA VAL A 203 -12.42 -18.65 -2.91
C VAL A 203 -11.80 -18.47 -1.53
N ARG A 204 -12.55 -18.74 -0.48
CA ARG A 204 -12.19 -18.48 0.92
C ARG A 204 -12.57 -19.65 1.82
N HIS A 205 -11.94 -19.71 2.98
CA HIS A 205 -12.46 -20.52 4.09
C HIS A 205 -13.65 -19.79 4.74
N THR A 206 -14.78 -20.48 4.94
CA THR A 206 -15.97 -19.89 5.58
C THR A 206 -15.71 -19.33 6.97
N ARG A 207 -14.81 -19.94 7.72
CA ARG A 207 -14.39 -19.43 9.05
C ARG A 207 -13.52 -18.16 8.99
N ARG A 208 -12.99 -17.80 7.82
CA ARG A 208 -12.10 -16.63 7.60
C ARG A 208 -12.36 -16.05 6.20
N PRO A 209 -13.57 -15.55 5.93
CA PRO A 209 -13.98 -15.07 4.61
C PRO A 209 -13.23 -13.80 4.17
N ASP A 210 -12.65 -13.08 5.11
CA ASP A 210 -11.81 -11.91 4.93
C ASP A 210 -10.35 -12.23 4.54
N ARG A 211 -9.91 -13.49 4.72
CA ARG A 211 -8.55 -13.89 4.43
C ARG A 211 -8.41 -14.40 2.99
N SER A 212 -7.53 -13.74 2.22
CA SER A 212 -7.17 -14.15 0.85
C SER A 212 -6.65 -15.59 0.80
N TRP A 213 -7.15 -16.37 -0.15
CA TRP A 213 -6.71 -17.76 -0.35
C TRP A 213 -6.54 -18.09 -1.83
N TYR A 214 -7.64 -18.14 -2.63
CA TYR A 214 -7.59 -18.32 -4.07
C TYR A 214 -8.49 -17.31 -4.77
N THR A 215 -8.11 -16.97 -6.01
CA THR A 215 -8.85 -16.12 -6.94
C THR A 215 -9.16 -16.93 -8.18
N LEU A 216 -10.45 -17.02 -8.51
CA LEU A 216 -10.96 -17.64 -9.72
C LEU A 216 -11.41 -16.54 -10.70
N ASN A 217 -10.97 -16.62 -11.95
CA ASN A 217 -11.41 -15.76 -13.04
C ASN A 217 -12.19 -16.61 -14.04
N ILE A 218 -13.43 -16.25 -14.33
CA ILE A 218 -14.29 -16.92 -15.29
C ILE A 218 -14.80 -15.95 -16.34
N ASN A 219 -15.11 -16.43 -17.53
CA ASN A 219 -15.91 -15.73 -18.50
C ASN A 219 -17.39 -16.12 -18.30
N VAL A 220 -18.24 -15.20 -17.83
CA VAL A 220 -19.65 -15.49 -17.54
C VAL A 220 -20.50 -15.74 -18.77
N LEU A 221 -20.05 -15.35 -19.96
CA LEU A 221 -20.77 -15.58 -21.21
C LEU A 221 -20.51 -16.99 -21.75
N THR A 222 -19.27 -17.48 -21.66
CA THR A 222 -18.90 -18.83 -22.12
C THR A 222 -18.94 -19.86 -20.98
N LYS A 223 -19.04 -19.41 -19.73
CA LYS A 223 -18.98 -20.23 -18.50
C LYS A 223 -17.66 -20.98 -18.34
N GLU A 224 -16.58 -20.44 -18.90
CA GLU A 224 -15.26 -21.08 -18.87
C GLU A 224 -14.38 -20.49 -17.77
N GLU A 225 -13.68 -21.36 -17.07
CA GLU A 225 -12.56 -20.94 -16.22
C GLU A 225 -11.44 -20.36 -17.09
N ILE A 226 -11.00 -19.13 -16.74
CA ILE A 226 -9.83 -18.49 -17.36
C ILE A 226 -8.59 -18.80 -16.54
N GLN A 227 -8.68 -18.65 -15.21
CA GLN A 227 -7.56 -18.81 -14.28
C GLN A 227 -8.05 -19.13 -12.88
N LEU A 228 -7.34 -20.03 -12.19
CA LEU A 228 -7.47 -20.25 -10.74
C LEU A 228 -6.08 -20.14 -10.12
N HIS A 229 -5.86 -19.13 -9.27
CA HIS A 229 -4.56 -18.84 -8.69
C HIS A 229 -4.63 -18.43 -7.22
N GLY A 230 -3.64 -18.86 -6.47
CA GLY A 230 -3.36 -18.43 -5.11
C GLY A 230 -2.11 -17.54 -5.03
N TYR A 231 -1.37 -17.65 -3.95
CA TYR A 231 -0.20 -16.83 -3.69
C TYR A 231 0.88 -16.99 -4.77
N ARG A 232 1.32 -15.88 -5.36
CA ARG A 232 2.33 -15.82 -6.44
C ARG A 232 2.02 -16.72 -7.65
N ASN A 233 0.75 -16.93 -7.97
CA ASN A 233 0.33 -17.87 -9.01
C ASN A 233 0.95 -19.27 -8.83
N GLU A 234 1.05 -19.73 -7.59
CA GLU A 234 1.70 -20.99 -7.17
C GLU A 234 3.21 -21.07 -7.49
N MET A 235 3.86 -19.96 -7.83
CA MET A 235 5.31 -19.96 -8.07
C MET A 235 6.09 -19.81 -6.77
N VAL A 236 6.79 -20.87 -6.37
CA VAL A 236 7.67 -20.89 -5.19
C VAL A 236 9.04 -21.40 -5.62
N ASP A 237 10.08 -20.61 -5.36
CA ASP A 237 11.48 -20.92 -5.71
C ASP A 237 11.67 -21.36 -7.17
N GLY A 238 10.96 -20.69 -8.09
CA GLY A 238 11.00 -20.98 -9.53
C GLY A 238 10.24 -22.24 -9.98
N LYS A 239 9.57 -22.93 -9.06
CA LYS A 239 8.72 -24.09 -9.35
C LYS A 239 7.25 -23.74 -9.21
N ARG A 240 6.44 -24.25 -10.14
CA ARG A 240 4.98 -24.11 -10.04
C ARG A 240 4.41 -25.25 -9.19
N LEU A 241 3.76 -24.92 -8.09
CA LEU A 241 3.04 -25.86 -7.25
C LEU A 241 1.68 -26.19 -7.90
N LYS A 242 1.18 -27.37 -7.59
CA LYS A 242 -0.19 -27.74 -7.98
C LYS A 242 -1.19 -27.05 -7.04
N ILE A 243 -2.32 -26.63 -7.60
CA ILE A 243 -3.47 -26.19 -6.81
C ILE A 243 -3.88 -27.36 -5.90
N PRO A 244 -4.13 -27.12 -4.60
CA PRO A 244 -4.55 -28.18 -3.69
C PRO A 244 -5.81 -28.87 -4.22
N GLN A 245 -5.82 -30.19 -4.15
CA GLN A 245 -6.93 -31.03 -4.67
C GLN A 245 -8.28 -30.59 -4.11
N ARG A 246 -8.35 -30.28 -2.82
CA ARG A 246 -9.57 -29.79 -2.17
C ARG A 246 -10.12 -28.49 -2.80
N VAL A 247 -9.24 -27.56 -3.24
CA VAL A 247 -9.65 -26.32 -3.90
C VAL A 247 -10.19 -26.63 -5.30
N ARG A 248 -9.51 -27.52 -6.04
CA ARG A 248 -9.94 -27.93 -7.37
C ARG A 248 -11.29 -28.65 -7.30
N GLU A 249 -11.45 -29.63 -6.43
CA GLU A 249 -12.70 -30.36 -6.22
C GLU A 249 -13.87 -29.43 -5.84
N PHE A 250 -13.61 -28.41 -5.00
CA PHE A 250 -14.60 -27.41 -4.65
C PHE A 250 -15.01 -26.57 -5.87
N VAL A 251 -14.05 -26.11 -6.69
CA VAL A 251 -14.35 -25.31 -7.90
C VAL A 251 -15.08 -26.15 -8.92
N ASP A 252 -14.64 -27.40 -9.19
CA ASP A 252 -15.29 -28.32 -10.13
C ASP A 252 -16.74 -28.64 -9.69
N LEU A 253 -16.98 -28.77 -8.39
CA LEU A 253 -18.33 -28.97 -7.85
C LEU A 253 -19.18 -27.70 -8.02
N TRP A 254 -18.64 -26.52 -7.70
CA TRP A 254 -19.30 -25.24 -7.89
C TRP A 254 -19.65 -24.97 -9.37
N GLU A 255 -18.75 -25.30 -10.31
CA GLU A 255 -19.00 -25.18 -11.73
C GLU A 255 -20.21 -26.01 -12.16
N ARG A 256 -20.30 -27.23 -11.65
CA ARG A 256 -21.39 -28.17 -11.97
C ARG A 256 -22.72 -27.79 -11.31
N GLU A 257 -22.71 -27.43 -10.02
CA GLU A 257 -23.93 -27.21 -9.22
C GLU A 257 -24.47 -25.77 -9.34
N VAL A 258 -23.59 -24.80 -9.61
CA VAL A 258 -23.95 -23.38 -9.63
C VAL A 258 -23.76 -22.77 -11.01
N LEU A 259 -22.53 -22.78 -11.54
CA LEU A 259 -22.23 -22.05 -12.78
C LEU A 259 -22.98 -22.64 -13.99
N ALA A 260 -23.13 -23.96 -14.06
CA ALA A 260 -23.80 -24.63 -15.17
C ALA A 260 -25.25 -24.14 -15.33
N GLU A 261 -25.98 -24.04 -14.21
CA GLU A 261 -27.41 -23.63 -14.21
C GLU A 261 -27.60 -22.11 -14.17
N TRP A 262 -26.57 -21.37 -13.74
CA TRP A 262 -26.67 -19.93 -13.60
C TRP A 262 -26.70 -19.22 -14.93
N GLN A 263 -27.54 -18.17 -15.03
CA GLN A 263 -27.63 -17.30 -16.21
C GLN A 263 -27.41 -15.86 -15.79
N LEU A 264 -26.69 -15.09 -16.62
CA LEU A 264 -26.42 -13.68 -16.35
C LEU A 264 -27.74 -12.89 -16.35
N PRO A 265 -28.21 -12.36 -15.22
CA PRO A 265 -29.44 -11.59 -15.18
C PRO A 265 -29.35 -10.35 -16.08
N PRO A 266 -30.46 -9.88 -16.67
CA PRO A 266 -30.46 -8.65 -17.45
C PRO A 266 -30.05 -7.45 -16.61
N GLU A 267 -29.49 -6.44 -17.25
CA GLU A 267 -29.15 -5.18 -16.55
C GLU A 267 -30.46 -4.51 -16.09
N LYS A 268 -30.52 -4.15 -14.79
CA LYS A 268 -31.67 -3.40 -14.27
C LYS A 268 -31.65 -2.01 -14.90
N THR A 269 -32.62 -1.73 -15.80
CA THR A 269 -32.81 -0.39 -16.34
C THR A 269 -33.26 0.54 -15.21
N ALA A 270 -32.55 1.64 -15.01
CA ALA A 270 -32.96 2.67 -14.07
C ALA A 270 -34.40 3.13 -14.45
N PRO A 271 -35.32 3.32 -13.49
CA PRO A 271 -36.63 3.82 -13.77
C PRO A 271 -36.51 5.13 -14.53
N LYS A 272 -37.07 5.21 -15.73
CA LYS A 272 -37.13 6.44 -16.53
C LYS A 272 -37.72 7.51 -15.63
N LYS A 273 -36.95 8.54 -15.27
CA LYS A 273 -37.50 9.75 -14.64
C LYS A 273 -38.60 10.26 -15.54
N LYS A 274 -39.85 10.13 -15.09
CA LYS A 274 -41.01 10.73 -15.79
C LYS A 274 -40.68 12.23 -15.92
N SER A 275 -40.53 12.70 -17.16
CA SER A 275 -40.35 14.09 -17.47
C SER A 275 -41.53 14.88 -16.91
N ARG A 276 -41.30 15.80 -16.00
CA ARG A 276 -42.31 16.71 -15.44
C ARG A 276 -42.71 17.83 -16.40
N PHE A 277 -42.48 17.65 -17.70
CA PHE A 277 -42.81 18.63 -18.74
C PHE A 277 -43.91 18.11 -19.66
N ALA A 278 -45.10 17.84 -19.13
CA ALA A 278 -46.32 17.63 -19.94
C ALA A 278 -47.55 18.03 -19.11
N ALA A 279 -47.63 19.25 -18.63
CA ALA A 279 -48.85 19.83 -18.10
C ALA A 279 -48.77 21.36 -18.07
N ALA A 280 -48.66 21.98 -19.26
CA ALA A 280 -48.89 23.42 -19.42
C ALA A 280 -49.23 23.73 -20.90
N ALA A 281 -50.25 23.11 -21.44
CA ALA A 281 -50.85 23.55 -22.72
C ALA A 281 -52.26 22.99 -22.81
N SER A 282 -53.18 23.53 -21.98
CA SER A 282 -54.60 23.56 -22.28
C SER A 282 -55.34 24.44 -21.27
N VAL A 283 -55.13 25.74 -21.34
CA VAL A 283 -56.15 26.75 -20.96
C VAL A 283 -55.85 27.99 -21.81
N ALA A 284 -56.57 28.11 -22.93
CA ALA A 284 -56.96 29.34 -23.56
C ALA A 284 -58.17 29.05 -24.44
#